data_3583862f4e032d0978ea1f61edba54b5
#
_entry.id   3583862f4e032d0978ea1f61edba54b5
#
_cell.length_a   1.000
_cell.length_b   1.000
_cell.length_c   1.000
_cell.angle_alpha   90.00
_cell.angle_beta   90.00
_cell.angle_gamma   90.00
#
_symmetry.space_group_name_H-M   'P 1'
#
loop_
_entity.id
_entity.type
_entity.pdbx_description
1 polymer ?
#
loop_
_entity_poly.entity_id
_entity_poly.type
_entity_poly.pdbx_seq_one_letter_code
_entity_poly.pdbx_strand_id
1 'polypeptide(L)'
;MPCLNAAEVFTDTKPLKVGLVGCGGRGLGAMKNALDADPGTMVWALADVFQERIDFGAKLLAEQYGNRAQLDRSRLFSGLDSYKRLLQTDIDVVLLCT
;
A
#
# COMPACT_ATOMS: atom_id res chain seq x y z
N MET A 1 -2.22 3.09 18.50
CA MET A 1 -2.88 3.65 18.16
C MET A 1 -3.86 3.98 18.20
N PRO A 2 -3.86 4.28 18.38
CA PRO A 2 -4.97 4.47 18.36
C PRO A 2 -5.72 5.07 17.64
N CYS A 3 -6.09 4.85 17.41
CA CYS A 3 -7.10 5.14 16.70
C CYS A 3 -7.92 6.24 17.01
N LEU A 4 -7.72 6.74 18.11
CA LEU A 4 -8.43 7.79 18.47
C LEU A 4 -8.21 8.92 17.64
N ASN A 5 -7.18 8.99 17.04
CA ASN A 5 -6.92 10.09 16.18
C ASN A 5 -7.65 9.96 14.88
N ALA A 6 -8.41 8.94 14.72
CA ALA A 6 -9.17 8.76 13.52
C ALA A 6 -10.08 9.93 13.25
N ALA A 7 -10.62 10.52 14.28
CA ALA A 7 -11.50 11.65 14.08
C ALA A 7 -10.77 12.82 13.46
N GLU A 8 -9.53 13.02 13.83
CA GLU A 8 -8.75 14.07 13.26
C GLU A 8 -8.35 13.76 11.83
N VAL A 9 -8.08 12.51 11.56
CA VAL A 9 -7.74 12.10 10.21
C VAL A 9 -8.91 12.37 9.29
N PHE A 10 -10.12 12.14 9.76
CA PHE A 10 -11.28 12.31 8.90
C PHE A 10 -11.62 13.75 8.60
N THR A 11 -11.05 14.69 9.29
CA THR A 11 -11.23 16.07 8.93
C THR A 11 -10.39 16.42 7.72
N ASP A 12 -9.40 15.61 7.40
CA ASP A 12 -8.58 15.81 6.23
C ASP A 12 -9.20 15.04 5.08
N THR A 13 -9.47 15.71 3.99
CA THR A 13 -10.10 15.09 2.85
C THR A 13 -9.12 14.39 1.93
N LYS A 14 -7.83 14.50 2.18
CA LYS A 14 -6.85 13.86 1.32
C LYS A 14 -6.79 12.36 1.55
N PRO A 15 -6.69 11.55 0.49
CA PRO A 15 -6.51 10.12 0.66
C PRO A 15 -5.20 9.81 1.36
N LEU A 16 -5.20 8.79 2.21
CA LEU A 16 -4.00 8.34 2.87
C LEU A 16 -3.27 7.39 1.92
N LYS A 17 -2.05 7.75 1.54
CA LYS A 17 -1.25 6.97 0.58
C LYS A 17 -0.42 5.96 1.33
N VAL A 18 -0.68 4.68 1.09
CA VAL A 18 -0.02 3.60 1.81
C VAL A 18 0.88 2.81 0.88
N GLY A 19 2.11 2.59 1.32
CA GLY A 19 3.05 1.72 0.61
C GLY A 19 3.16 0.39 1.33
N LEU A 20 3.37 -0.68 0.59
CA LEU A 20 3.52 -2.02 1.15
C LEU A 20 4.89 -2.58 0.79
N VAL A 21 5.65 -3.00 1.77
CA VAL A 21 6.89 -3.71 1.57
C VAL A 21 6.65 -5.17 1.98
N GLY A 22 6.80 -6.07 1.03
CA GLY A 22 6.50 -7.48 1.23
C GLY A 22 5.11 -7.80 0.72
N CYS A 23 5.01 -8.24 -0.55
CA CYS A 23 3.74 -8.47 -1.23
C CYS A 23 3.31 -9.93 -1.22
N GLY A 24 3.76 -10.71 -0.24
CA GLY A 24 3.28 -12.07 -0.06
C GLY A 24 1.89 -12.07 0.57
N GLY A 25 1.39 -13.25 0.91
CA GLY A 25 0.03 -13.38 1.44
C GLY A 25 -0.22 -12.53 2.67
N ARG A 26 0.75 -12.47 3.59
CA ARG A 26 0.60 -11.69 4.81
C ARG A 26 0.55 -10.19 4.50
N GLY A 27 1.44 -9.73 3.60
CA GLY A 27 1.47 -8.32 3.24
C GLY A 27 0.21 -7.87 2.55
N LEU A 28 -0.27 -8.68 1.59
CA LEU A 28 -1.50 -8.36 0.90
C LEU A 28 -2.68 -8.37 1.85
N GLY A 29 -2.69 -9.31 2.81
CA GLY A 29 -3.74 -9.35 3.82
C GLY A 29 -3.75 -8.10 4.68
N ALA A 30 -2.57 -7.63 5.08
CA ALA A 30 -2.47 -6.40 5.86
C ALA A 30 -2.96 -5.19 5.08
N MET A 31 -2.62 -5.12 3.79
CA MET A 31 -3.07 -4.01 2.95
C MET A 31 -4.60 -4.04 2.78
N LYS A 32 -5.18 -5.22 2.59
CA LYS A 32 -6.63 -5.33 2.48
C LYS A 32 -7.31 -4.88 3.77
N ASN A 33 -6.75 -5.27 4.91
CA ASN A 33 -7.30 -4.84 6.18
C ASN A 33 -7.26 -3.33 6.34
N ALA A 34 -6.18 -2.70 5.91
CA ALA A 34 -6.07 -1.25 5.98
C ALA A 34 -7.08 -0.58 5.07
N LEU A 35 -7.27 -1.11 3.87
CA LEU A 35 -8.22 -0.55 2.91
C LEU A 35 -9.66 -0.73 3.39
N ASP A 36 -9.96 -1.86 4.01
CA ASP A 36 -11.30 -2.14 4.51
C ASP A 36 -11.62 -1.30 5.73
N ALA A 37 -10.61 -1.03 6.55
CA ALA A 37 -10.82 -0.26 7.77
C ALA A 37 -11.04 1.22 7.53
N ASP A 38 -10.47 1.77 6.45
CA ASP A 38 -10.52 3.20 6.20
C ASP A 38 -10.77 3.48 4.72
N PRO A 39 -11.96 3.94 4.37
CA PRO A 39 -12.28 4.21 2.96
C PRO A 39 -11.41 5.32 2.34
N GLY A 40 -10.76 6.12 3.15
CA GLY A 40 -9.86 7.14 2.64
C GLY A 40 -8.46 6.64 2.33
N THR A 41 -8.18 5.35 2.56
CA THR A 41 -6.87 4.78 2.29
C THR A 41 -6.76 4.35 0.84
N MET A 42 -5.60 4.57 0.25
CA MET A 42 -5.33 4.08 -1.10
C MET A 42 -3.95 3.43 -1.15
N VAL A 43 -3.81 2.45 -2.02
CA VAL A 43 -2.52 1.79 -2.26
C VAL A 43 -1.72 2.70 -3.17
N TRP A 44 -0.55 3.11 -2.72
CA TRP A 44 0.27 4.04 -3.48
C TRP A 44 1.47 3.39 -4.13
N ALA A 45 2.13 2.46 -3.43
CA ALA A 45 3.32 1.82 -3.95
C ALA A 45 3.48 0.42 -3.36
N LEU A 46 4.09 -0.47 -4.12
CA LEU A 46 4.39 -1.83 -3.67
C LEU A 46 5.87 -2.12 -3.86
N ALA A 47 6.46 -2.86 -2.95
CA ALA A 47 7.85 -3.30 -3.05
C ALA A 47 7.98 -4.73 -2.58
N ASP A 48 8.78 -5.51 -3.27
CA ASP A 48 9.07 -6.89 -2.90
C ASP A 48 10.36 -7.29 -3.60
N VAL A 49 11.00 -8.33 -3.10
CA VAL A 49 12.19 -8.88 -3.76
C VAL A 49 11.81 -9.53 -5.08
N PHE A 50 10.64 -10.13 -5.14
CA PHE A 50 10.19 -10.89 -6.31
C PHE A 50 9.17 -10.12 -7.14
N GLN A 51 9.47 -9.95 -8.41
CA GLN A 51 8.60 -9.21 -9.33
C GLN A 51 7.22 -9.86 -9.46
N GLU A 52 7.15 -11.18 -9.46
CA GLU A 52 5.86 -11.86 -9.62
C GLU A 52 4.92 -11.59 -8.45
N ARG A 53 5.44 -11.37 -7.24
CA ARG A 53 4.59 -11.03 -6.11
C ARG A 53 4.02 -9.63 -6.25
N ILE A 54 4.80 -8.73 -6.80
CA ILE A 54 4.36 -7.37 -7.05
C ILE A 54 3.27 -7.37 -8.10
N ASP A 55 3.48 -8.10 -9.19
CA ASP A 55 2.52 -8.16 -10.28
C ASP A 55 1.20 -8.78 -9.82
N PHE A 56 1.29 -9.87 -9.07
CA PHE A 56 0.10 -10.51 -8.53
C PHE A 56 -0.64 -9.60 -7.57
N GLY A 57 0.09 -8.95 -6.68
CA GLY A 57 -0.51 -8.06 -5.70
C GLY A 57 -1.18 -6.86 -6.33
N ALA A 58 -0.51 -6.24 -7.31
CA ALA A 58 -1.06 -5.08 -7.99
C ALA A 58 -2.36 -5.45 -8.70
N LYS A 59 -2.39 -6.60 -9.36
CA LYS A 59 -3.57 -7.05 -10.07
C LYS A 59 -4.71 -7.35 -9.10
N LEU A 60 -4.40 -8.08 -8.04
CA LEU A 60 -5.41 -8.45 -7.05
C LEU A 60 -6.04 -7.22 -6.41
N LEU A 61 -5.22 -6.28 -6.00
CA LEU A 61 -5.72 -5.08 -5.34
C LEU A 61 -6.52 -4.20 -6.30
N ALA A 62 -6.09 -4.11 -7.55
CA ALA A 62 -6.84 -3.35 -8.54
C ALA A 62 -8.21 -3.98 -8.81
N GLU A 63 -8.28 -5.30 -8.83
CA GLU A 63 -9.55 -5.99 -9.05
C GLU A 63 -10.51 -5.80 -7.89
N GLN A 64 -9.99 -5.75 -6.67
CA GLN A 64 -10.85 -5.67 -5.49
C GLN A 64 -11.16 -4.25 -5.05
N TYR A 65 -10.27 -3.32 -5.30
CA TYR A 65 -10.41 -1.95 -4.76
C TYR A 65 -10.47 -0.86 -5.83
N GLY A 66 -10.30 -1.23 -7.08
CA GLY A 66 -10.51 -0.29 -8.20
C GLY A 66 -9.63 0.96 -8.09
N ASN A 67 -10.26 2.11 -8.06
CA ASN A 67 -9.55 3.39 -8.06
C ASN A 67 -8.64 3.59 -6.85
N ARG A 68 -8.88 2.87 -5.79
CA ARG A 68 -8.05 3.00 -4.58
C ARG A 68 -6.75 2.21 -4.71
N ALA A 69 -6.58 1.45 -5.78
CA ALA A 69 -5.38 0.65 -6.02
C ALA A 69 -4.91 0.80 -7.47
N GLN A 70 -4.97 2.01 -8.00
CA GLN A 70 -4.46 2.29 -9.34
C GLN A 70 -2.96 2.48 -9.25
N LEU A 71 -2.22 1.40 -9.49
CA LEU A 71 -0.78 1.41 -9.33
C LEU A 71 -0.09 1.60 -10.67
N ASP A 72 0.65 2.70 -10.77
CA ASP A 72 1.48 2.97 -11.91
C ASP A 72 2.77 2.16 -11.77
N ARG A 73 3.32 1.70 -12.87
CA ARG A 73 4.56 0.94 -12.85
C ARG A 73 5.70 1.69 -12.17
N SER A 74 5.68 3.00 -12.23
CA SER A 74 6.71 3.80 -11.58
C SER A 74 6.68 3.69 -10.06
N ARG A 75 5.63 3.13 -9.51
CA ARG A 75 5.51 2.94 -8.06
C ARG A 75 5.52 1.47 -7.66
N LEU A 76 6.00 0.60 -8.54
CA LEU A 76 6.18 -0.82 -8.27
C LEU A 76 7.68 -1.10 -8.29
N PHE A 77 8.21 -1.56 -7.18
CA PHE A 77 9.65 -1.73 -7.01
C PHE A 77 10.01 -3.17 -6.66
N SER A 78 10.93 -3.76 -7.41
CA SER A 78 11.40 -5.10 -7.12
C SER A 78 12.89 -5.09 -6.81
N GLY A 79 13.36 -6.14 -6.14
CA GLY A 79 14.77 -6.27 -5.80
C GLY A 79 15.04 -6.12 -4.33
N LEU A 80 16.28 -6.35 -3.94
CA LEU A 80 16.66 -6.34 -2.53
C LEU A 80 16.58 -4.95 -1.91
N ASP A 81 16.76 -3.91 -2.71
CA ASP A 81 16.69 -2.53 -2.21
C ASP A 81 15.38 -1.85 -2.58
N SER A 82 14.37 -2.63 -2.96
CA SER A 82 13.09 -2.06 -3.39
C SER A 82 12.45 -1.18 -2.33
N TYR A 83 12.60 -1.56 -1.06
CA TYR A 83 11.99 -0.79 0.02
C TYR A 83 12.54 0.62 0.09
N LYS A 84 13.82 0.81 -0.25
CA LYS A 84 14.42 2.15 -0.23
C LYS A 84 13.78 3.05 -1.27
N ARG A 85 13.52 2.49 -2.45
CA ARG A 85 12.90 3.26 -3.52
C ARG A 85 11.45 3.56 -3.20
N LEU A 86 10.76 2.62 -2.55
CA LEU A 86 9.39 2.84 -2.14
C LEU A 86 9.31 3.99 -1.12
N LEU A 87 10.24 4.01 -0.18
CA LEU A 87 10.25 5.06 0.85
C LEU A 87 10.54 6.45 0.29
N GLN A 88 11.04 6.53 -0.93
CA GLN A 88 11.29 7.82 -1.58
C GLN A 88 10.05 8.33 -2.32
N THR A 89 9.00 7.52 -2.39
CA THR A 89 7.77 7.99 -3.01
C THR A 89 6.98 8.83 -2.01
N ASP A 90 5.90 9.43 -2.49
CA ASP A 90 5.10 10.36 -1.70
C ASP A 90 4.06 9.60 -0.86
N ILE A 91 4.52 8.65 -0.06
CA ILE A 91 3.63 7.87 0.79
C ILE A 91 3.47 8.51 2.16
N ASP A 92 2.33 8.25 2.78
CA ASP A 92 2.04 8.73 4.13
C ASP A 92 2.32 7.65 5.17
N VAL A 93 2.10 6.39 4.82
CA VAL A 93 2.26 5.26 5.73
C VAL A 93 2.91 4.11 4.98
N VAL A 94 3.77 3.36 5.65
CA VAL A 94 4.35 2.16 5.06
C VAL A 94 4.00 0.96 5.93
N LEU A 95 3.59 -0.13 5.28
CA LEU A 95 3.38 -1.41 5.94
C LEU A 95 4.57 -2.30 5.65
N LEU A 96 5.25 -2.76 6.69
CA LEU A 96 6.42 -3.63 6.55
C LEU A 96 6.02 -5.04 6.92
N CYS A 97 5.94 -5.92 5.93
CA CYS A 97 5.45 -7.27 6.12
C CYS A 97 6.41 -8.30 5.53
N THR A 98 7.67 -8.16 5.84
CA THR A 98 8.71 -9.06 5.33
C THR A 98 8.97 -10.26 6.25
#